data_fb5b34b88e8bca6fbe708bc4d54e0737
#
_entry.id   fb5b34b88e8bca6fbe708bc4d54e0737
#
_cell.length_a   1.000
_cell.length_b   1.000
_cell.length_c   1.000
_cell.angle_alpha   90.00
_cell.angle_beta   90.00
_cell.angle_gamma   90.00
#
_symmetry.space_group_name_H-M   'P 1'
#
loop_
_entity.id
_entity.type
_entity.pdbx_description
1 polymer ?
#
loop_
_entity_poly.entity_id
_entity_poly.type
_entity_poly.pdbx_seq_one_letter_code
_entity_poly.pdbx_strand_id
1 'polypeptide(L)'
;MDKITYAYLETTNYCNLDCSFCNRTDVIGPLKHMSLENWGKLLDGIKHHPIKEAKLMGMGEPFLHPHFDEVCRMFKEVFPKCKVVVATNCQYDITPGKRLRKVFENSLQYIDMLYFSIDGYEDNYERDRAPAKWSKLIKFLDNTRELDRQGCDIVVNYVVNAYNVDDIIKIDELRVNYDLGVLRLNIAQIWDEGKSIKDDIATSGY
;
A
#
# COMPACT_ATOMS: atom_id res chain seq x y z
N MET A 1 31.49 4.06 6.64
CA MET A 1 30.29 3.61 5.92
C MET A 1 29.16 4.57 6.24
N ASP A 2 28.46 5.03 5.20
CA ASP A 2 27.29 5.87 5.37
C ASP A 2 26.18 5.10 6.11
N LYS A 3 25.45 5.79 6.98
CA LYS A 3 24.42 5.16 7.80
C LYS A 3 23.07 5.23 7.07
N ILE A 4 22.43 4.09 6.88
CA ILE A 4 21.06 4.03 6.35
C ILE A 4 20.09 4.44 7.47
N THR A 5 19.28 5.48 7.20
CA THR A 5 18.28 5.98 8.15
C THR A 5 16.84 5.80 7.66
N TYR A 6 16.68 5.47 6.38
CA TYR A 6 15.42 5.25 5.70
C TYR A 6 15.53 4.07 4.76
N ALA A 7 14.52 3.19 4.74
CA ALA A 7 14.55 1.98 3.91
C ALA A 7 13.21 1.73 3.20
N TYR A 8 13.28 1.30 1.95
CA TYR A 8 12.19 0.63 1.22
C TYR A 8 12.54 -0.85 1.12
N LEU A 9 11.67 -1.71 1.63
CA LEU A 9 11.93 -3.14 1.73
C LEU A 9 10.73 -3.91 1.16
N GLU A 10 10.88 -4.39 -0.06
CA GLU A 10 9.86 -5.17 -0.74
C GLU A 10 9.91 -6.64 -0.30
N THR A 11 8.78 -7.17 0.13
CA THR A 11 8.64 -8.56 0.59
C THR A 11 7.91 -9.44 -0.41
N THR A 12 7.23 -8.83 -1.37
CA THR A 12 6.53 -9.52 -2.45
C THR A 12 6.38 -8.62 -3.65
N ASN A 13 6.52 -9.17 -4.84
CA ASN A 13 6.16 -8.51 -6.09
C ASN A 13 4.81 -9.00 -6.67
N TYR A 14 4.09 -9.88 -5.93
CA TYR A 14 2.72 -10.22 -6.27
C TYR A 14 1.79 -9.05 -6.02
N CYS A 15 0.99 -8.70 -7.01
CA CYS A 15 -0.12 -7.77 -6.88
C CYS A 15 -1.32 -8.33 -7.65
N ASN A 16 -2.51 -8.16 -7.13
CA ASN A 16 -3.77 -8.54 -7.77
C ASN A 16 -4.37 -7.43 -8.62
N LEU A 17 -3.67 -6.29 -8.77
CA LEU A 17 -4.06 -5.17 -9.62
C LEU A 17 -3.00 -4.89 -10.69
N ASP A 18 -3.46 -4.19 -11.73
CA ASP A 18 -2.63 -3.65 -12.82
C ASP A 18 -3.02 -2.20 -13.07
N CYS A 19 -2.68 -1.34 -12.10
CA CYS A 19 -3.06 0.07 -12.10
C CYS A 19 -2.44 0.81 -13.29
N SER A 20 -3.19 1.72 -13.92
CA SER A 20 -2.79 2.44 -15.13
C SER A 20 -1.50 3.26 -15.00
N PHE A 21 -1.19 3.73 -13.80
CA PHE A 21 0.00 4.53 -13.47
C PHE A 21 1.15 3.70 -12.87
N CYS A 22 1.01 2.38 -12.76
CA CYS A 22 2.03 1.51 -12.17
C CYS A 22 2.86 0.85 -13.28
N ASN A 23 4.18 0.99 -13.19
CA ASN A 23 5.10 0.35 -14.14
C ASN A 23 5.54 -1.06 -13.69
N ARG A 24 4.80 -1.69 -12.74
CA ARG A 24 5.16 -2.99 -12.19
C ARG A 24 5.41 -4.04 -13.27
N THR A 25 4.51 -4.17 -14.23
CA THR A 25 4.60 -5.18 -15.30
C THR A 25 5.82 -5.03 -16.20
N ASP A 26 6.41 -3.84 -16.26
CA ASP A 26 7.58 -3.55 -17.10
C ASP A 26 8.90 -3.82 -16.40
N VAL A 27 8.91 -3.77 -15.05
CA VAL A 27 10.17 -3.80 -14.27
C VAL A 27 10.33 -5.02 -13.40
N ILE A 28 9.27 -5.80 -13.15
CA ILE A 28 9.36 -7.00 -12.30
C ILE A 28 9.86 -8.22 -13.07
N GLY A 29 10.67 -9.00 -12.37
CA GLY A 29 11.01 -10.37 -12.80
C GLY A 29 9.91 -11.38 -12.44
N PRO A 30 10.25 -12.68 -12.32
CA PRO A 30 9.30 -13.71 -11.92
C PRO A 30 8.61 -13.37 -10.59
N LEU A 31 7.29 -13.58 -10.53
CA LEU A 31 6.50 -13.32 -9.34
C LEU A 31 6.95 -14.21 -8.18
N LYS A 32 7.28 -13.57 -7.04
CA LYS A 32 7.78 -14.26 -5.84
C LYS A 32 7.38 -13.53 -4.57
N HIS A 33 7.23 -14.32 -3.51
CA HIS A 33 7.31 -13.83 -2.14
C HIS A 33 8.72 -14.05 -1.60
N MET A 34 9.23 -13.10 -0.83
CA MET A 34 10.47 -13.29 -0.08
C MET A 34 10.22 -14.33 1.03
N SER A 35 11.06 -15.36 1.13
CA SER A 35 10.93 -16.30 2.23
C SER A 35 11.30 -15.65 3.56
N LEU A 36 10.73 -16.12 4.68
CA LEU A 36 11.09 -15.62 6.01
C LEU A 36 12.57 -15.83 6.33
N GLU A 37 13.19 -16.88 5.79
CA GLU A 37 14.63 -17.12 5.92
C GLU A 37 15.44 -16.00 5.24
N ASN A 38 15.10 -15.65 3.99
CA ASN A 38 15.79 -14.58 3.26
C ASN A 38 15.51 -13.21 3.91
N TRP A 39 14.28 -13.01 4.44
CA TRP A 39 13.95 -11.84 5.21
C TRP A 39 14.83 -11.69 6.45
N GLY A 40 15.01 -12.78 7.21
CA GLY A 40 15.93 -12.82 8.37
C GLY A 40 17.36 -12.46 7.98
N LYS A 41 17.89 -13.04 6.88
CA LYS A 41 19.24 -12.73 6.36
C LYS A 41 19.38 -11.24 5.99
N LEU A 42 18.34 -10.66 5.35
CA LEU A 42 18.32 -9.23 5.04
C LEU A 42 18.38 -8.38 6.32
N LEU A 43 17.54 -8.68 7.30
CA LEU A 43 17.50 -7.96 8.56
C LEU A 43 18.86 -8.05 9.30
N ASP A 44 19.48 -9.21 9.34
CA ASP A 44 20.82 -9.40 9.90
C ASP A 44 21.88 -8.55 9.19
N GLY A 45 21.78 -8.41 7.88
CA GLY A 45 22.68 -7.57 7.08
C GLY A 45 22.56 -6.07 7.38
N ILE A 46 21.36 -5.60 7.74
CA ILE A 46 21.08 -4.17 7.94
C ILE A 46 20.90 -3.75 9.42
N LYS A 47 20.88 -4.68 10.38
CA LYS A 47 20.58 -4.39 11.80
C LYS A 47 21.52 -3.38 12.48
N HIS A 48 22.71 -3.15 11.93
CA HIS A 48 23.69 -2.18 12.45
C HIS A 48 23.43 -0.74 11.95
N HIS A 49 22.47 -0.53 11.04
CA HIS A 49 22.07 0.79 10.59
C HIS A 49 20.99 1.41 11.49
N PRO A 50 21.04 2.72 11.76
CA PRO A 50 20.04 3.42 12.58
C PRO A 50 18.80 3.76 11.76
N ILE A 51 18.08 2.76 11.27
CA ILE A 51 16.87 2.95 10.44
C ILE A 51 15.78 3.58 11.31
N LYS A 52 15.32 4.77 10.94
CA LYS A 52 14.28 5.54 11.64
C LYS A 52 12.90 5.33 11.04
N GLU A 53 12.82 5.15 9.72
CA GLU A 53 11.58 4.85 9.02
C GLU A 53 11.84 3.77 7.97
N ALA A 54 10.96 2.79 7.90
CA ALA A 54 10.97 1.77 6.87
C ALA A 54 9.60 1.64 6.21
N LYS A 55 9.58 1.54 4.89
CA LYS A 55 8.40 1.21 4.12
C LYS A 55 8.46 -0.24 3.70
N LEU A 56 7.61 -1.08 4.29
CA LEU A 56 7.49 -2.50 3.97
C LEU A 56 6.49 -2.67 2.81
N MET A 57 6.85 -2.15 1.66
CA MET A 57 6.05 -2.16 0.44
C MET A 57 6.97 -1.99 -0.78
N GLY A 58 6.46 -2.31 -1.95
CA GLY A 58 7.18 -2.17 -3.23
C GLY A 58 6.19 -2.22 -4.39
N MET A 59 6.50 -3.00 -5.41
CA MET A 59 5.65 -3.18 -6.58
C MET A 59 4.49 -4.15 -6.35
N GLY A 60 4.56 -5.00 -5.33
CA GLY A 60 3.50 -5.93 -4.96
C GLY A 60 2.51 -5.37 -3.96
N GLU A 61 1.45 -6.15 -3.70
CA GLU A 61 0.51 -5.91 -2.59
C GLU A 61 1.03 -6.66 -1.34
N PRO A 62 1.47 -5.95 -0.29
CA PRO A 62 2.10 -6.58 0.87
C PRO A 62 1.26 -7.65 1.54
N PHE A 63 -0.06 -7.42 1.68
CA PHE A 63 -0.96 -8.37 2.35
C PHE A 63 -1.27 -9.64 1.53
N LEU A 64 -0.82 -9.72 0.27
CA LEU A 64 -0.82 -10.99 -0.47
C LEU A 64 0.36 -11.89 -0.09
N HIS A 65 1.38 -11.35 0.60
CA HIS A 65 2.42 -12.19 1.17
C HIS A 65 1.81 -13.11 2.26
N PRO A 66 1.98 -14.43 2.18
CA PRO A 66 1.27 -15.39 3.05
C PRO A 66 1.58 -15.24 4.54
N HIS A 67 2.70 -14.63 4.88
CA HIS A 67 3.21 -14.42 6.24
C HIS A 67 3.61 -12.96 6.48
N PHE A 68 2.80 -12.02 6.00
CA PHE A 68 3.15 -10.60 6.13
C PHE A 68 3.15 -10.12 7.58
N ASP A 69 2.29 -10.67 8.42
CA ASP A 69 2.28 -10.45 9.86
C ASP A 69 3.62 -10.85 10.51
N GLU A 70 4.17 -11.98 10.11
CA GLU A 70 5.46 -12.47 10.59
C GLU A 70 6.62 -11.60 10.07
N VAL A 71 6.54 -11.13 8.83
CA VAL A 71 7.49 -10.15 8.26
C VAL A 71 7.53 -8.88 9.12
N CYS A 72 6.36 -8.31 9.45
CA CYS A 72 6.26 -7.12 10.29
C CYS A 72 6.80 -7.36 11.70
N ARG A 73 6.47 -8.51 12.30
CA ARG A 73 6.96 -8.91 13.63
C ARG A 73 8.49 -8.97 13.66
N MET A 74 9.08 -9.74 12.75
CA MET A 74 10.53 -9.89 12.66
C MET A 74 11.25 -8.56 12.47
N PHE A 75 10.67 -7.66 11.65
CA PHE A 75 11.21 -6.32 11.45
C PHE A 75 11.24 -5.51 12.76
N LYS A 76 10.11 -5.46 13.47
CA LYS A 76 10.01 -4.72 14.74
C LYS A 76 10.87 -5.31 15.87
N GLU A 77 11.17 -6.61 15.84
CA GLU A 77 12.13 -7.22 16.78
C GLU A 77 13.55 -6.68 16.60
N VAL A 78 13.96 -6.47 15.34
CA VAL A 78 15.29 -5.92 15.01
C VAL A 78 15.32 -4.39 15.17
N PHE A 79 14.22 -3.72 14.81
CA PHE A 79 14.11 -2.26 14.79
C PHE A 79 12.90 -1.76 15.60
N PRO A 80 12.87 -1.93 16.92
CA PRO A 80 11.68 -1.67 17.75
C PRO A 80 11.24 -0.19 17.75
N LYS A 81 12.14 0.75 17.47
CA LYS A 81 11.86 2.19 17.43
C LYS A 81 11.66 2.74 16.01
N CYS A 82 11.81 1.90 15.01
CA CYS A 82 11.64 2.31 13.61
C CYS A 82 10.16 2.53 13.30
N LYS A 83 9.83 3.65 12.68
CA LYS A 83 8.48 3.87 12.13
C LYS A 83 8.27 2.96 10.92
N VAL A 84 7.26 2.11 10.98
CA VAL A 84 6.88 1.19 9.89
C VAL A 84 5.69 1.76 9.13
N VAL A 85 5.87 1.91 7.83
CA VAL A 85 4.83 2.38 6.89
C VAL A 85 4.54 1.28 5.88
N VAL A 86 3.27 1.03 5.63
CA VAL A 86 2.79 0.06 4.64
C VAL A 86 1.75 0.72 3.75
N ALA A 87 1.65 0.32 2.49
CA ALA A 87 0.54 0.69 1.62
C ALA A 87 -0.19 -0.56 1.16
N THR A 88 -1.51 -0.46 1.04
CA THR A 88 -2.36 -1.54 0.53
C THR A 88 -3.39 -1.03 -0.47
N ASN A 89 -3.72 -1.88 -1.43
CA ASN A 89 -4.73 -1.60 -2.44
C ASN A 89 -6.18 -1.89 -1.97
N CYS A 90 -6.36 -2.48 -0.80
CA CYS A 90 -7.67 -2.81 -0.21
C CYS A 90 -8.55 -3.75 -1.05
N GLN A 91 -7.97 -4.52 -1.99
CA GLN A 91 -8.71 -5.37 -2.93
C GLN A 91 -8.59 -6.86 -2.61
N TYR A 92 -8.64 -7.21 -1.35
CA TYR A 92 -8.67 -8.59 -0.85
C TYR A 92 -9.70 -8.75 0.27
N ASP A 93 -10.09 -10.00 0.54
CA ASP A 93 -11.18 -10.29 1.48
C ASP A 93 -10.68 -10.41 2.93
N ILE A 94 -11.05 -9.43 3.75
CA ILE A 94 -10.83 -9.42 5.20
C ILE A 94 -12.12 -9.62 6.00
N THR A 95 -13.09 -10.35 5.44
CA THR A 95 -14.27 -10.77 6.19
C THR A 95 -13.86 -11.63 7.40
N PRO A 96 -14.52 -11.51 8.57
CA PRO A 96 -14.23 -12.35 9.73
C PRO A 96 -14.13 -13.84 9.38
N GLY A 97 -13.12 -14.52 9.94
CA GLY A 97 -12.83 -15.94 9.66
C GLY A 97 -11.95 -16.23 8.44
N LYS A 98 -11.66 -15.24 7.62
CA LYS A 98 -10.72 -15.41 6.48
C LYS A 98 -9.26 -15.35 6.93
N ARG A 99 -8.39 -16.10 6.22
CA ARG A 99 -6.94 -16.10 6.51
C ARG A 99 -6.33 -14.70 6.39
N LEU A 100 -6.68 -13.96 5.35
CA LEU A 100 -6.15 -12.61 5.13
C LEU A 100 -6.61 -11.64 6.20
N ARG A 101 -7.81 -11.81 6.79
CA ARG A 101 -8.25 -11.05 7.96
C ARG A 101 -7.26 -11.21 9.12
N LYS A 102 -6.90 -12.46 9.45
CA LYS A 102 -5.97 -12.75 10.55
C LYS A 102 -4.58 -12.14 10.29
N VAL A 103 -4.05 -12.29 9.07
CA VAL A 103 -2.77 -11.68 8.69
C VAL A 103 -2.83 -10.15 8.81
N PHE A 104 -3.92 -9.53 8.35
CA PHE A 104 -4.13 -8.09 8.43
C PHE A 104 -4.16 -7.61 9.89
N GLU A 105 -5.02 -8.20 10.72
CA GLU A 105 -5.14 -7.86 12.15
C GLU A 105 -3.82 -8.03 12.91
N ASN A 106 -3.16 -9.16 12.73
CA ASN A 106 -1.88 -9.44 13.38
C ASN A 106 -0.78 -8.44 12.97
N SER A 107 -0.85 -7.91 11.74
CA SER A 107 0.15 -6.95 11.26
C SER A 107 -0.01 -5.57 11.89
N LEU A 108 -1.23 -5.14 12.21
CA LEU A 108 -1.53 -3.76 12.64
C LEU A 108 -0.71 -3.34 13.87
N GLN A 109 -0.45 -4.25 14.82
CA GLN A 109 0.35 -3.95 16.01
C GLN A 109 1.82 -3.60 15.72
N TYR A 110 2.30 -3.89 14.50
CA TYR A 110 3.68 -3.64 14.07
C TYR A 110 3.78 -2.51 13.03
N ILE A 111 2.66 -1.96 12.61
CA ILE A 111 2.57 -0.91 11.58
C ILE A 111 2.19 0.39 12.25
N ASP A 112 3.01 1.43 12.10
CA ASP A 112 2.73 2.74 12.66
C ASP A 112 1.81 3.55 11.72
N MET A 113 1.91 3.34 10.40
CA MET A 113 1.10 4.04 9.41
C MET A 113 0.73 3.13 8.24
N LEU A 114 -0.55 3.03 7.94
CA LEU A 114 -1.09 2.22 6.86
C LEU A 114 -1.79 3.11 5.82
N TYR A 115 -1.27 3.10 4.59
CA TYR A 115 -1.86 3.81 3.47
C TYR A 115 -2.91 2.94 2.77
N PHE A 116 -4.16 3.41 2.75
CA PHE A 116 -5.21 2.88 1.88
C PHE A 116 -5.15 3.62 0.55
N SER A 117 -4.81 2.92 -0.50
CA SER A 117 -4.65 3.47 -1.84
C SER A 117 -6.01 3.56 -2.54
N ILE A 118 -6.61 4.76 -2.56
CA ILE A 118 -7.94 5.03 -3.10
C ILE A 118 -7.85 6.20 -4.07
N ASP A 119 -7.73 5.94 -5.37
CA ASP A 119 -7.42 6.94 -6.40
C ASP A 119 -8.64 7.21 -7.31
N GLY A 120 -9.71 7.73 -6.77
CA GLY A 120 -10.93 8.06 -7.49
C GLY A 120 -12.18 7.49 -6.83
N TYR A 121 -13.32 7.88 -7.32
CA TYR A 121 -14.63 7.45 -6.85
C TYR A 121 -15.30 6.55 -7.92
N GLU A 122 -15.85 5.41 -7.50
CA GLU A 122 -16.56 4.46 -8.35
C GLU A 122 -15.82 4.11 -9.67
N ASP A 123 -16.34 4.56 -10.81
CA ASP A 123 -15.79 4.21 -12.13
C ASP A 123 -14.36 4.71 -12.33
N ASN A 124 -14.01 5.88 -11.82
CA ASN A 124 -12.65 6.41 -11.89
C ASN A 124 -11.68 5.54 -11.08
N TYR A 125 -12.10 5.08 -9.91
CA TYR A 125 -11.32 4.13 -9.11
C TYR A 125 -11.09 2.81 -9.84
N GLU A 126 -12.16 2.22 -10.41
CA GLU A 126 -12.07 0.95 -11.14
C GLU A 126 -11.23 1.06 -12.42
N ARG A 127 -11.30 2.21 -13.11
CA ARG A 127 -10.47 2.50 -14.29
C ARG A 127 -9.00 2.58 -13.92
N ASP A 128 -8.65 3.38 -12.92
CA ASP A 128 -7.26 3.69 -12.60
C ASP A 128 -6.56 2.54 -11.88
N ARG A 129 -7.33 1.69 -11.19
CA ARG A 129 -6.82 0.55 -10.41
C ARG A 129 -7.31 -0.81 -10.94
N ALA A 130 -7.44 -0.96 -12.27
CA ALA A 130 -7.91 -2.21 -12.86
C ALA A 130 -7.13 -3.45 -12.33
N PRO A 131 -7.77 -4.62 -12.15
CA PRO A 131 -9.20 -4.91 -12.21
C PRO A 131 -9.93 -4.72 -10.85
N ALA A 132 -9.59 -3.67 -10.09
CA ALA A 132 -10.25 -3.36 -8.82
C ALA A 132 -11.77 -3.21 -8.99
N LYS A 133 -12.50 -3.41 -7.88
CA LYS A 133 -13.95 -3.19 -7.81
C LYS A 133 -14.28 -2.27 -6.65
N TRP A 134 -15.04 -1.21 -6.92
CA TRP A 134 -15.51 -0.27 -5.91
C TRP A 134 -16.28 -0.98 -4.79
N SER A 135 -17.15 -1.91 -5.16
CA SER A 135 -17.90 -2.71 -4.19
C SER A 135 -17.01 -3.54 -3.25
N LYS A 136 -15.86 -4.02 -3.73
CA LYS A 136 -14.88 -4.71 -2.87
C LYS A 136 -14.15 -3.75 -1.94
N LEU A 137 -13.84 -2.54 -2.41
CA LEU A 137 -13.26 -1.50 -1.56
C LEU A 137 -14.22 -1.15 -0.43
N ILE A 138 -15.49 -0.88 -0.72
CA ILE A 138 -16.50 -0.56 0.30
C ILE A 138 -16.64 -1.70 1.30
N LYS A 139 -16.74 -2.95 0.83
CA LYS A 139 -16.75 -4.12 1.71
C LYS A 139 -15.49 -4.22 2.58
N PHE A 140 -14.32 -3.90 2.03
CA PHE A 140 -13.08 -3.87 2.80
C PHE A 140 -13.14 -2.80 3.89
N LEU A 141 -13.56 -1.58 3.56
CA LEU A 141 -13.71 -0.47 4.51
C LEU A 141 -14.73 -0.80 5.60
N ASP A 142 -15.87 -1.41 5.26
CA ASP A 142 -16.87 -1.86 6.24
C ASP A 142 -16.25 -2.83 7.25
N ASN A 143 -15.46 -3.78 6.77
CA ASN A 143 -14.78 -4.75 7.64
C ASN A 143 -13.66 -4.13 8.49
N THR A 144 -13.14 -2.95 8.14
CA THR A 144 -12.13 -2.25 8.95
C THR A 144 -12.72 -1.45 10.11
N ARG A 145 -14.01 -1.12 10.09
CA ARG A 145 -14.68 -0.36 11.17
C ARG A 145 -14.63 -1.07 12.52
N GLU A 146 -14.69 -2.40 12.50
CA GLU A 146 -14.71 -3.24 13.71
C GLU A 146 -13.31 -3.65 14.19
N LEU A 147 -12.26 -3.19 13.48
CA LEU A 147 -10.89 -3.55 13.81
C LEU A 147 -10.33 -2.68 14.94
N ASP A 148 -9.69 -3.33 15.89
CA ASP A 148 -8.74 -2.64 16.76
C ASP A 148 -7.48 -2.28 15.94
N ARG A 149 -7.28 -0.99 15.73
CA ARG A 149 -6.15 -0.48 14.92
C ARG A 149 -4.80 -0.59 15.62
N GLN A 150 -4.77 -0.97 16.90
CA GLN A 150 -3.53 -1.16 17.70
C GLN A 150 -2.59 0.06 17.66
N GLY A 151 -3.14 1.26 17.51
CA GLY A 151 -2.36 2.50 17.37
C GLY A 151 -1.83 2.77 15.95
N CYS A 152 -2.19 1.95 14.97
CA CYS A 152 -1.85 2.19 13.55
C CYS A 152 -2.68 3.36 12.97
N ASP A 153 -2.00 4.39 12.48
CA ASP A 153 -2.64 5.48 11.75
C ASP A 153 -3.02 5.04 10.33
N ILE A 154 -4.31 5.18 9.97
CA ILE A 154 -4.76 4.92 8.61
C ILE A 154 -4.81 6.23 7.83
N VAL A 155 -4.17 6.25 6.67
CA VAL A 155 -4.09 7.41 5.77
C VAL A 155 -4.65 7.01 4.40
N VAL A 156 -5.57 7.79 3.87
CA VAL A 156 -6.00 7.65 2.48
C VAL A 156 -4.91 8.24 1.58
N ASN A 157 -4.31 7.40 0.74
CA ASN A 157 -3.31 7.82 -0.24
C ASN A 157 -3.97 7.87 -1.61
N TYR A 158 -3.96 9.04 -2.22
CA TYR A 158 -4.64 9.35 -3.46
C TYR A 158 -3.65 9.86 -4.51
N VAL A 159 -3.59 9.20 -5.65
CA VAL A 159 -2.79 9.63 -6.80
C VAL A 159 -3.69 10.42 -7.75
N VAL A 160 -3.48 11.74 -7.79
CA VAL A 160 -4.27 12.68 -8.59
C VAL A 160 -3.84 12.60 -10.06
N ASN A 161 -4.81 12.53 -10.96
CA ASN A 161 -4.64 12.67 -12.40
C ASN A 161 -5.81 13.48 -13.01
N ALA A 162 -5.78 13.73 -14.31
CA ALA A 162 -6.78 14.56 -15.00
C ALA A 162 -8.22 14.03 -14.91
N TYR A 163 -8.40 12.74 -14.71
CA TYR A 163 -9.74 12.11 -14.72
C TYR A 163 -10.35 11.95 -13.32
N ASN A 164 -9.54 12.05 -12.27
CA ASN A 164 -10.00 11.79 -10.92
C ASN A 164 -9.90 13.02 -10.00
N VAL A 165 -9.40 14.15 -10.49
CA VAL A 165 -9.23 15.39 -9.70
C VAL A 165 -10.55 15.87 -9.08
N ASP A 166 -11.66 15.73 -9.77
CA ASP A 166 -12.99 16.15 -9.31
C ASP A 166 -13.57 15.21 -8.22
N ASP A 167 -13.00 14.03 -8.06
CA ASP A 167 -13.45 13.06 -7.05
C ASP A 167 -12.84 13.30 -5.65
N ILE A 168 -11.87 14.21 -5.52
CA ILE A 168 -11.14 14.45 -4.26
C ILE A 168 -12.09 14.75 -3.11
N ILE A 169 -13.14 15.56 -3.34
CA ILE A 169 -14.13 15.91 -2.31
C ILE A 169 -14.91 14.67 -1.88
N LYS A 170 -15.35 13.83 -2.81
CA LYS A 170 -16.09 12.60 -2.50
C LYS A 170 -15.22 11.61 -1.71
N ILE A 171 -13.92 11.55 -2.02
CA ILE A 171 -12.99 10.69 -1.28
C ILE A 171 -12.70 11.24 0.11
N ASP A 172 -12.66 12.57 0.29
CA ASP A 172 -12.54 13.16 1.62
C ASP A 172 -13.80 12.90 2.46
N GLU A 173 -14.99 12.98 1.88
CA GLU A 173 -16.25 12.59 2.55
C GLU A 173 -16.24 11.09 2.92
N LEU A 174 -15.79 10.21 2.00
CA LEU A 174 -15.62 8.78 2.28
C LEU A 174 -14.68 8.56 3.47
N ARG A 175 -13.53 9.23 3.47
CA ARG A 175 -12.55 9.18 4.55
C ARG A 175 -13.18 9.55 5.90
N VAL A 176 -13.93 10.64 5.95
CA VAL A 176 -14.61 11.08 7.16
C VAL A 176 -15.64 10.03 7.62
N ASN A 177 -16.45 9.51 6.69
CA ASN A 177 -17.48 8.52 6.98
C ASN A 177 -16.93 7.20 7.55
N TYR A 178 -15.68 6.84 7.19
CA TYR A 178 -15.01 5.64 7.67
C TYR A 178 -14.00 5.91 8.79
N ASP A 179 -13.97 7.14 9.33
CA ASP A 179 -13.02 7.55 10.36
C ASP A 179 -11.57 7.20 9.98
N LEU A 180 -11.21 7.41 8.74
CA LEU A 180 -9.83 7.29 8.28
C LEU A 180 -9.10 8.61 8.56
N GLY A 181 -7.81 8.54 8.81
CA GLY A 181 -7.01 9.70 9.19
C GLY A 181 -6.88 10.77 8.11
N VAL A 182 -5.70 11.06 7.64
CA VAL A 182 -5.42 12.13 6.67
C VAL A 182 -5.69 11.67 5.23
N LEU A 183 -6.17 12.56 4.37
CA LEU A 183 -6.13 12.39 2.92
C LEU A 183 -4.79 12.97 2.41
N ARG A 184 -3.96 12.10 1.84
CA ARG A 184 -2.68 12.46 1.24
C ARG A 184 -2.81 12.46 -0.29
N LEU A 185 -2.56 13.61 -0.90
CA LEU A 185 -2.57 13.78 -2.34
C LEU A 185 -1.15 13.64 -2.92
N ASN A 186 -1.02 12.85 -3.97
CA ASN A 186 0.21 12.73 -4.76
C ASN A 186 -0.14 12.97 -6.22
N ILE A 187 0.73 13.60 -6.99
CA ILE A 187 0.54 13.76 -8.43
C ILE A 187 1.04 12.49 -9.11
N ALA A 188 0.27 11.99 -10.09
CA ALA A 188 0.68 10.86 -10.90
C ALA A 188 2.03 11.14 -11.58
N GLN A 189 2.95 10.19 -11.48
CA GLN A 189 4.27 10.29 -12.13
C GLN A 189 4.24 9.48 -13.44
N ILE A 190 4.81 10.07 -14.49
CA ILE A 190 5.00 9.39 -15.76
C ILE A 190 6.34 8.65 -15.68
N TRP A 191 6.30 7.32 -15.71
CA TRP A 191 7.50 6.48 -15.62
C TRP A 191 8.09 6.16 -16.99
N ASP A 192 7.27 6.18 -18.05
CA ASP A 192 7.67 5.83 -19.41
C ASP A 192 7.08 6.84 -20.42
N GLU A 193 7.94 7.31 -21.32
CA GLU A 193 7.56 8.26 -22.36
C GLU A 193 6.58 7.71 -23.41
N GLY A 194 6.35 6.40 -23.45
CA GLY A 194 5.47 5.71 -24.42
C GLY A 194 4.09 5.33 -23.92
N LYS A 195 3.75 5.49 -22.64
CA LYS A 195 2.45 5.05 -22.10
C LYS A 195 1.36 6.10 -22.18
N SER A 196 0.11 5.65 -22.36
CA SER A 196 -1.10 6.46 -22.59
C SER A 196 -1.39 7.53 -21.51
N ILE A 197 -0.89 7.38 -20.27
CA ILE A 197 -1.00 8.41 -19.22
C ILE A 197 -0.37 9.75 -19.65
N LYS A 198 0.62 9.72 -20.54
CA LYS A 198 1.24 10.92 -21.11
C LYS A 198 0.27 11.80 -21.89
N ASP A 199 -0.49 11.16 -22.73
CA ASP A 199 -1.46 11.89 -23.59
C ASP A 199 -2.55 12.50 -22.71
N ASP A 200 -2.93 11.81 -21.65
CA ASP A 200 -3.98 12.24 -20.72
C ASP A 200 -3.55 13.41 -19.83
N ILE A 201 -2.29 13.43 -19.34
CA ILE A 201 -1.79 14.54 -18.52
C ILE A 201 -1.38 15.72 -19.41
N ALA A 202 -0.77 15.47 -20.56
CA ALA A 202 -0.32 16.52 -21.48
C ALA A 202 -1.49 17.28 -22.14
N THR A 203 -2.63 16.61 -22.34
CA THR A 203 -3.83 17.23 -22.94
C THR A 203 -4.72 17.96 -21.93
N SER A 204 -4.50 17.76 -20.63
CA SER A 204 -5.31 18.38 -19.56
C SER A 204 -4.96 19.85 -19.28
N GLY A 205 -3.93 20.41 -19.86
CA GLY A 205 -3.59 21.84 -19.75
C GLY A 205 -3.18 22.32 -18.35
N TYR A 206 -2.66 21.43 -17.49
CA TYR A 206 -2.07 21.78 -16.18
C TYR A 206 -0.59 22.13 -16.29
#